data_c3a1ef5da57f55867821e85e8790d5de
#
_entry.id   c3a1ef5da57f55867821e85e8790d5de
#
_cell.length_a   1.000
_cell.length_b   1.000
_cell.length_c   1.000
_cell.angle_alpha   90.00
_cell.angle_beta   90.00
_cell.angle_gamma   90.00
#
_symmetry.space_group_name_H-M   'P 1'
#
loop_
_entity.id
_entity.type
_entity.pdbx_description
1 polymer ?
#
loop_
_entity_poly.entity_id
_entity_poly.type
_entity_poly.pdbx_seq_one_letter_code
_entity_poly.pdbx_strand_id
1 'polypeptide(L)'
;MLVTLIAHTNDPEKTIAAAAKLCYSDAHIETLLDGLTPEKTAAFLQKLNDFGHASPIEHASFTFGIEGVSRTLLAQITRHRIASFSVQSQRYVRLDDFRYVCLLYTS
;
A
#
# COMPACT_ATOMS: atom_id res chain seq x y z
N MET A 1 -9.53 17.02 2.74
CA MET A 1 -9.19 15.61 2.46
C MET A 1 -8.71 14.94 3.73
N LEU A 2 -9.22 13.78 4.00
CA LEU A 2 -8.80 12.96 5.14
C LEU A 2 -8.39 11.58 4.62
N VAL A 3 -7.22 11.11 5.06
CA VAL A 3 -6.71 9.79 4.70
C VAL A 3 -6.46 9.01 5.98
N THR A 4 -7.07 7.84 6.09
CA THR A 4 -6.93 6.97 7.26
C THR A 4 -6.43 5.60 6.84
N LEU A 5 -5.40 5.11 7.48
CA LEU A 5 -4.93 3.74 7.28
C LEU A 5 -5.86 2.78 8.01
N ILE A 6 -6.58 1.94 7.26
CA ILE A 6 -7.54 0.98 7.81
C ILE A 6 -6.86 -0.33 8.19
N ALA A 7 -6.00 -0.82 7.30
CA ALA A 7 -5.32 -2.10 7.49
C ALA A 7 -4.03 -2.13 6.69
N HIS A 8 -3.11 -2.95 7.12
CA HIS A 8 -1.86 -3.17 6.40
C HIS A 8 -1.32 -4.56 6.70
N THR A 9 -0.40 -5.02 5.86
CA THR A 9 0.36 -6.23 6.11
C THR A 9 1.08 -6.12 7.45
N ASN A 10 0.98 -7.16 8.27
CA ASN A 10 1.68 -7.21 9.55
C ASN A 10 3.20 -7.25 9.29
N ASP A 11 3.95 -6.35 9.94
CA ASP A 11 5.39 -6.21 9.75
C ASP A 11 5.79 -6.24 8.27
N PRO A 12 5.43 -5.21 7.49
CA PRO A 12 5.57 -5.25 6.03
C PRO A 12 7.02 -5.39 5.58
N GLU A 13 7.96 -4.78 6.26
CA GLU A 13 9.38 -4.85 5.90
C GLU A 13 9.91 -6.28 6.04
N LYS A 14 9.59 -6.95 7.14
CA LYS A 14 9.98 -8.33 7.38
C LYS A 14 9.33 -9.28 6.38
N THR A 15 8.07 -9.05 6.04
CA THR A 15 7.34 -9.84 5.04
C THR A 15 8.02 -9.74 3.66
N ILE A 16 8.36 -8.54 3.23
CA ILE A 16 9.07 -8.31 1.97
C ILE A 16 10.43 -9.01 1.97
N ALA A 17 11.19 -8.83 3.05
CA ALA A 17 12.53 -9.43 3.17
C ALA A 17 12.47 -10.96 3.17
N ALA A 18 11.52 -11.54 3.89
CA ALA A 18 11.32 -13.00 3.93
C ALA A 18 10.97 -13.54 2.55
N ALA A 19 10.01 -12.91 1.87
CA ALA A 19 9.60 -13.33 0.54
C ALA A 19 10.76 -13.30 -0.45
N ALA A 20 11.55 -12.24 -0.43
CA ALA A 20 12.71 -12.13 -1.31
C ALA A 20 13.80 -13.14 -0.97
N LYS A 21 14.10 -13.35 0.30
CA LYS A 21 15.12 -14.31 0.73
C LYS A 21 14.77 -15.75 0.39
N LEU A 22 13.49 -16.12 0.44
CA LEU A 22 13.05 -17.46 0.10
C LEU A 22 13.41 -17.85 -1.34
N CYS A 23 13.56 -16.87 -2.22
CA CYS A 23 13.98 -17.12 -3.61
C CYS A 23 15.45 -17.52 -3.74
N TYR A 24 16.28 -17.19 -2.75
CA TYR A 24 17.74 -17.38 -2.81
C TYR A 24 18.30 -18.26 -1.70
N SER A 25 17.44 -18.84 -0.88
CA SER A 25 17.86 -19.64 0.28
C SER A 25 17.18 -21.00 0.26
N ASP A 26 17.92 -22.04 0.64
CA ASP A 26 17.39 -23.38 0.89
C ASP A 26 17.01 -23.61 2.35
N ALA A 27 17.14 -22.61 3.19
CA ALA A 27 16.76 -22.68 4.60
C ALA A 27 15.27 -22.91 4.77
N HIS A 28 14.88 -23.56 5.87
CA HIS A 28 13.50 -23.69 6.22
C HIS A 28 12.88 -22.33 6.53
N ILE A 29 11.59 -22.18 6.23
CA ILE A 29 10.88 -20.90 6.39
C ILE A 29 10.99 -20.37 7.82
N GLU A 30 10.77 -21.23 8.81
CA GLU A 30 10.85 -20.82 10.23
C GLU A 30 12.24 -20.32 10.61
N THR A 31 13.28 -21.02 10.17
CA THR A 31 14.66 -20.63 10.42
C THR A 31 14.97 -19.28 9.80
N LEU A 32 14.50 -19.07 8.58
CA LEU A 32 14.70 -17.82 7.87
C LEU A 32 14.00 -16.65 8.57
N LEU A 33 12.75 -16.86 9.01
CA LEU A 33 11.98 -15.84 9.74
C LEU A 33 12.63 -15.49 11.07
N ASP A 34 13.11 -16.48 11.82
CA ASP A 34 13.78 -16.26 13.10
C ASP A 34 15.09 -15.48 12.94
N GLY A 35 15.76 -15.65 11.81
CA GLY A 35 16.99 -14.95 11.50
C GLY A 35 16.83 -13.50 11.06
N LEU A 36 15.60 -13.05 10.77
CA LEU A 36 15.34 -11.69 10.31
C LEU A 36 15.14 -10.74 11.48
N THR A 37 16.24 -10.26 12.06
CA THR A 37 16.20 -9.17 13.03
C THR A 37 15.87 -7.85 12.33
N PRO A 38 15.43 -6.81 13.07
CA PRO A 38 15.16 -5.50 12.43
C PRO A 38 16.36 -4.94 11.67
N GLU A 39 17.58 -5.09 12.20
CA GLU A 39 18.80 -4.62 11.56
C GLU A 39 19.10 -5.38 10.28
N LYS A 40 18.99 -6.71 10.31
CA LYS A 40 19.21 -7.54 9.12
C LYS A 40 18.15 -7.30 8.05
N THR A 41 16.92 -7.10 8.47
CA THR A 41 15.81 -6.76 7.57
C THR A 41 16.10 -5.45 6.84
N ALA A 42 16.46 -4.41 7.57
CA ALA A 42 16.77 -3.10 6.99
C ALA A 42 17.94 -3.18 6.01
N ALA A 43 19.01 -3.88 6.38
CA ALA A 43 20.18 -4.05 5.51
C ALA A 43 19.83 -4.80 4.23
N PHE A 44 18.99 -5.83 4.32
CA PHE A 44 18.59 -6.62 3.17
C PHE A 44 17.66 -5.82 2.24
N LEU A 45 16.74 -5.05 2.77
CA LEU A 45 15.87 -4.18 1.98
C LEU A 45 16.68 -3.11 1.24
N GLN A 46 17.73 -2.58 1.87
CA GLN A 46 18.60 -1.62 1.21
C GLN A 46 19.31 -2.26 0.01
N LYS A 47 19.79 -3.50 0.15
CA LYS A 47 20.37 -4.25 -0.98
C LYS A 47 19.38 -4.45 -2.12
N LEU A 48 18.13 -4.83 -1.82
CA LEU A 48 17.10 -4.99 -2.83
C LEU A 48 16.85 -3.68 -3.59
N ASN A 49 16.81 -2.57 -2.87
CA ASN A 49 16.64 -1.26 -3.47
C ASN A 49 17.82 -0.89 -4.36
N ASP A 50 19.04 -1.14 -3.89
CA ASP A 50 20.26 -0.83 -4.65
C ASP A 50 20.37 -1.64 -5.94
N PHE A 51 19.85 -2.87 -5.95
CA PHE A 51 19.81 -3.72 -7.14
C PHE A 51 18.57 -3.50 -8.01
N GLY A 52 17.66 -2.61 -7.60
CA GLY A 52 16.44 -2.35 -8.37
C GLY A 52 15.42 -3.48 -8.34
N HIS A 53 15.46 -4.36 -7.35
CA HIS A 53 14.52 -5.48 -7.22
C HIS A 53 13.25 -4.98 -6.54
N ALA A 54 12.27 -4.56 -7.32
CA ALA A 54 11.03 -3.98 -6.82
C ALA A 54 9.90 -4.99 -6.59
N SER A 55 9.91 -6.13 -7.27
CA SER A 55 8.80 -7.07 -7.20
C SER A 55 8.48 -7.60 -5.80
N PRO A 56 9.45 -7.82 -4.88
CA PRO A 56 9.12 -8.28 -3.53
C PRO A 56 8.27 -7.29 -2.72
N ILE A 57 8.28 -6.01 -3.08
CA ILE A 57 7.46 -4.99 -2.43
C ILE A 57 5.97 -5.29 -2.56
N GLU A 58 5.56 -6.01 -3.59
CA GLU A 58 4.17 -6.39 -3.82
C GLU A 58 3.60 -7.33 -2.75
N HIS A 59 4.45 -7.93 -1.91
CA HIS A 59 4.01 -8.75 -0.77
C HIS A 59 3.48 -7.91 0.40
N ALA A 60 3.69 -6.60 0.38
CA ALA A 60 3.10 -5.70 1.36
C ALA A 60 1.91 -4.97 0.75
N SER A 61 0.84 -4.85 1.52
CA SER A 61 -0.36 -4.12 1.11
C SER A 61 -0.84 -3.19 2.21
N PHE A 62 -1.47 -2.12 1.79
CA PHE A 62 -2.03 -1.10 2.68
C PHE A 62 -3.42 -0.75 2.19
N THR A 63 -4.37 -0.65 3.11
CA THR A 63 -5.73 -0.25 2.79
C THR A 63 -6.02 1.09 3.45
N PHE A 64 -6.39 2.07 2.65
CA PHE A 64 -6.69 3.42 3.10
C PHE A 64 -8.15 3.76 2.89
N GLY A 65 -8.74 4.45 3.86
CA GLY A 65 -10.01 5.16 3.69
C GLY A 65 -9.71 6.61 3.34
N ILE A 66 -10.36 7.13 2.33
CA ILE A 66 -10.12 8.49 1.84
C ILE A 66 -11.46 9.22 1.74
N GLU A 67 -11.53 10.39 2.37
CA GLU A 67 -12.70 11.25 2.36
C GLU A 67 -12.35 12.66 1.85
N GLY A 68 -13.36 13.38 1.36
CA GLY A 68 -13.18 14.76 0.97
C GLY A 68 -12.36 14.95 -0.29
N VAL A 69 -12.56 14.07 -1.27
CA VAL A 69 -11.89 14.16 -2.57
C VAL A 69 -12.93 14.39 -3.68
N SER A 70 -12.49 15.02 -4.76
CA SER A 70 -13.37 15.29 -5.90
C SER A 70 -13.63 14.04 -6.73
N ARG A 71 -14.73 14.02 -7.47
CA ARG A 71 -15.01 12.98 -8.46
C ARG A 71 -13.96 12.95 -9.58
N THR A 72 -13.39 14.09 -9.89
CA THR A 72 -12.30 14.18 -10.88
C THR A 72 -11.07 13.38 -10.39
N LEU A 73 -10.71 13.52 -9.12
CA LEU A 73 -9.63 12.73 -8.54
C LEU A 73 -9.95 11.23 -8.60
N LEU A 74 -11.17 10.85 -8.25
CA LEU A 74 -11.59 9.44 -8.30
C LEU A 74 -11.47 8.87 -9.71
N ALA A 75 -11.87 9.63 -10.73
CA ALA A 75 -11.77 9.20 -12.12
C ALA A 75 -10.32 8.99 -12.56
N GLN A 76 -9.39 9.73 -12.01
CA GLN A 76 -7.96 9.60 -12.32
C GLN A 76 -7.29 8.48 -11.52
N ILE A 77 -7.51 8.44 -10.20
CA ILE A 77 -6.80 7.49 -9.33
C ILE A 77 -7.22 6.05 -9.59
N THR A 78 -8.50 5.80 -9.91
CA THR A 78 -9.00 4.44 -10.13
C THR A 78 -8.48 3.80 -11.41
N ARG A 79 -7.77 4.54 -12.25
CA ARG A 79 -7.10 4.01 -13.44
C ARG A 79 -5.76 3.35 -13.12
N HIS A 80 -5.19 3.61 -11.95
CA HIS A 80 -3.91 3.02 -11.58
C HIS A 80 -4.07 1.52 -11.35
N ARG A 81 -3.07 0.77 -11.82
CA ARG A 81 -3.01 -0.67 -11.63
C ARG A 81 -2.24 -1.00 -10.36
N ILE A 82 -2.25 -2.26 -9.96
CA ILE A 82 -1.63 -2.77 -8.71
C ILE A 82 -2.32 -2.13 -7.49
N ALA A 83 -3.60 -1.84 -7.63
CA ALA A 83 -4.45 -1.35 -6.57
C ALA A 83 -5.89 -1.76 -6.85
N SER A 84 -6.67 -1.91 -5.79
CA SER A 84 -8.09 -2.17 -5.87
C SER A 84 -8.84 -1.01 -5.23
N PHE A 85 -9.94 -0.61 -5.81
CA PHE A 85 -10.70 0.55 -5.38
C PHE A 85 -12.15 0.20 -5.10
N SER A 86 -12.66 0.71 -3.99
CA SER A 86 -14.09 0.70 -3.69
C SER A 86 -14.53 2.16 -3.55
N VAL A 87 -15.44 2.57 -4.38
CA VAL A 87 -15.86 3.96 -4.47
C VAL A 87 -17.32 4.07 -4.06
N GLN A 88 -17.67 5.09 -3.26
CA GLN A 88 -19.02 5.35 -2.85
C GLN A 88 -19.91 5.55 -4.08
N SER A 89 -20.97 4.74 -4.16
CA SER A 89 -21.90 4.80 -5.28
C SER A 89 -22.95 5.89 -5.08
N GLN A 90 -23.09 6.76 -6.06
CA GLN A 90 -24.17 7.74 -6.07
C GLN A 90 -25.54 7.11 -6.32
N ARG A 91 -25.58 5.84 -6.75
CA ARG A 91 -26.81 5.10 -6.98
C ARG A 91 -27.42 4.54 -5.70
N TYR A 92 -26.58 4.22 -4.70
CA TYR A 92 -26.99 3.57 -3.46
C TYR A 92 -26.96 4.49 -2.25
N VAL A 93 -26.22 5.60 -2.34
CA VAL A 93 -26.12 6.57 -1.26
C VAL A 93 -26.92 7.81 -1.63
N ARG A 94 -27.92 8.13 -0.79
CA ARG A 94 -28.73 9.32 -0.99
C ARG A 94 -27.95 10.55 -0.57
N LEU A 95 -27.89 11.54 -1.46
CA LEU A 95 -27.20 12.80 -1.21
C LEU A 95 -28.20 13.88 -0.81
N ASP A 96 -28.71 13.79 0.42
CA ASP A 96 -29.63 14.82 0.95
C ASP A 96 -28.86 16.09 1.34
N ASP A 97 -27.57 15.92 1.66
CA ASP A 97 -26.66 17.01 2.01
C ASP A 97 -25.33 16.74 1.32
N PHE A 98 -25.12 17.35 0.17
CA PHE A 98 -23.88 17.11 -0.57
C PHE A 98 -22.85 18.20 -0.27
N ARG A 99 -21.58 17.76 -0.26
CA ARG A 99 -20.42 18.63 -0.12
C ARG A 99 -19.66 18.68 -1.43
N TYR A 100 -19.07 19.83 -1.71
CA TYR A 100 -18.20 19.96 -2.86
C TYR A 100 -16.77 20.25 -2.41
N VAL A 101 -15.80 19.92 -3.24
CA VAL A 101 -14.39 20.16 -2.96
C VAL A 101 -13.96 21.39 -3.74
N CYS A 102 -13.52 22.42 -3.01
CA CYS A 102 -12.97 23.61 -3.60
C CYS A 102 -11.48 23.45 -3.85
N LEU A 103 -11.03 23.67 -5.05
CA LEU A 103 -9.62 23.57 -5.40
C LEU A 103 -8.88 24.83 -4.97
N LEU A 104 -7.80 24.64 -4.21
CA LEU A 104 -7.06 25.74 -3.58
C LEU A 104 -6.39 26.69 -4.59
N TYR A 105 -6.12 26.22 -5.80
CA TYR A 105 -5.49 27.03 -6.83
C TYR A 105 -6.48 27.78 -7.73
N THR A 106 -7.77 27.54 -7.55
CA THR A 106 -8.82 28.24 -8.29
C THR A 106 -9.37 29.36 -7.43
N SER A 107 -8.67 30.40 -7.28
CA SER A 107 -9.16 31.57 -6.54
C SER A 107 -9.73 32.62 -7.50
#